data_b19344d96ff915706d4fe692abf0de9c
#
_entry.id   b19344d96ff915706d4fe692abf0de9c
#
_cell.length_a   1.000
_cell.length_b   1.000
_cell.length_c   1.000
_cell.angle_alpha   90.00
_cell.angle_beta   90.00
_cell.angle_gamma   90.00
#
_symmetry.space_group_name_H-M   'P 1'
#
loop_
_entity.id
_entity.type
_entity.pdbx_description
1 polymer ?
#
loop_
_entity_poly.entity_id
_entity_poly.type
_entity_poly.pdbx_seq_one_letter_code
_entity_poly.pdbx_strand_id
1 'polypeptide(L)'
;MITKLKVGSAIAAALMLCASFVTQAIAEDCHRGTLDEAYCDRNLDQVADLPLDPKDWVDPKTLIFTYTPVEDPAVYANIWKPFIEHLESYVDRKVVFFPVESNAAQLEAMRSG
;
A
#
# COMPACT_ATOMS: atom_id res chain seq x y z
N MET A 1 -85.33 13.59 -2.77
CA MET A 1 -84.31 13.24 -3.80
C MET A 1 -82.94 13.54 -3.24
N ILE A 2 -82.20 12.52 -2.87
CA ILE A 2 -80.96 12.63 -2.18
C ILE A 2 -79.85 12.21 -3.15
N THR A 3 -79.09 13.18 -3.63
CA THR A 3 -77.98 12.92 -4.54
C THR A 3 -76.69 12.66 -3.74
N LYS A 4 -76.21 11.44 -3.80
CA LYS A 4 -74.96 11.03 -3.14
C LYS A 4 -73.74 11.54 -3.92
N LEU A 5 -72.94 12.43 -3.28
CA LEU A 5 -71.64 12.89 -3.77
C LEU A 5 -70.60 11.85 -3.46
N LYS A 6 -70.02 11.23 -4.47
CA LYS A 6 -68.85 10.34 -4.30
C LYS A 6 -67.58 11.15 -4.19
N VAL A 7 -66.95 11.10 -3.02
CA VAL A 7 -65.63 11.62 -2.82
C VAL A 7 -64.62 10.61 -3.34
N GLY A 8 -63.99 10.94 -4.46
CA GLY A 8 -62.87 10.17 -5.00
C GLY A 8 -61.60 10.46 -4.22
N SER A 9 -61.07 9.42 -3.58
CA SER A 9 -59.79 9.45 -2.88
C SER A 9 -58.67 9.48 -3.91
N ALA A 10 -58.03 10.64 -4.09
CA ALA A 10 -56.82 10.77 -4.88
C ALA A 10 -55.65 10.34 -4.01
N ILE A 11 -55.13 9.13 -4.25
CA ILE A 11 -53.89 8.66 -3.65
C ILE A 11 -52.75 9.31 -4.45
N ALA A 12 -52.16 10.33 -3.86
CA ALA A 12 -50.93 10.94 -4.35
C ALA A 12 -49.77 9.98 -4.07
N ALA A 13 -49.35 9.22 -5.09
CA ALA A 13 -48.12 8.42 -5.05
C ALA A 13 -46.93 9.38 -5.14
N ALA A 14 -46.35 9.71 -3.97
CA ALA A 14 -45.09 10.41 -3.91
C ALA A 14 -43.98 9.43 -4.32
N LEU A 15 -43.55 9.47 -5.57
CA LEU A 15 -42.33 8.82 -6.06
C LEU A 15 -41.13 9.57 -5.46
N MET A 16 -40.59 9.05 -4.35
CA MET A 16 -39.24 9.41 -3.90
C MET A 16 -38.26 8.87 -4.91
N LEU A 17 -37.80 9.71 -5.81
CA LEU A 17 -36.60 9.47 -6.59
C LEU A 17 -35.41 9.56 -5.61
N CYS A 18 -35.02 8.42 -5.02
CA CYS A 18 -33.69 8.28 -4.42
C CYS A 18 -32.66 8.35 -5.55
N ALA A 19 -32.16 9.56 -5.81
CA ALA A 19 -30.96 9.74 -6.61
C ALA A 19 -29.81 9.10 -5.85
N SER A 20 -29.55 7.83 -6.14
CA SER A 20 -28.33 7.14 -5.71
C SER A 20 -27.16 7.84 -6.42
N PHE A 21 -26.50 8.75 -5.72
CA PHE A 21 -25.17 9.21 -6.12
C PHE A 21 -24.24 7.99 -6.04
N VAL A 22 -24.12 7.29 -7.15
CA VAL A 22 -23.03 6.35 -7.36
C VAL A 22 -21.79 7.23 -7.45
N THR A 23 -21.09 7.43 -6.34
CA THR A 23 -19.71 7.87 -6.36
C THR A 23 -18.95 6.79 -7.11
N GLN A 24 -18.74 7.01 -8.40
CA GLN A 24 -17.74 6.26 -9.16
C GLN A 24 -16.42 6.58 -8.46
N ALA A 25 -15.91 5.64 -7.67
CA ALA A 25 -14.52 5.60 -7.33
C ALA A 25 -13.81 5.53 -8.69
N ILE A 26 -13.22 6.64 -9.12
CA ILE A 26 -12.30 6.65 -10.24
C ILE A 26 -11.16 5.77 -9.75
N ALA A 27 -11.11 4.53 -10.23
CA ALA A 27 -9.94 3.69 -10.07
C ALA A 27 -8.83 4.48 -10.77
N GLU A 28 -7.96 5.09 -9.97
CA GLU A 28 -6.83 5.83 -10.51
C GLU A 28 -6.02 4.87 -11.37
N ASP A 29 -5.71 5.31 -12.57
CA ASP A 29 -5.05 4.49 -13.58
C ASP A 29 -3.66 4.12 -13.06
N CYS A 30 -3.55 2.93 -12.49
CA CYS A 30 -2.33 2.42 -11.90
C CYS A 30 -1.51 1.76 -13.01
N HIS A 31 -0.75 2.57 -13.73
CA HIS A 31 0.29 2.04 -14.60
C HIS A 31 1.33 1.33 -13.75
N ARG A 32 1.75 0.15 -14.16
CA ARG A 32 2.69 -0.67 -13.39
C ARG A 32 3.84 -1.25 -14.21
N GLY A 33 3.78 -1.12 -15.55
CA GLY A 33 4.81 -1.67 -16.42
C GLY A 33 5.08 -3.16 -16.13
N THR A 34 6.29 -3.49 -15.70
CA THR A 34 6.73 -4.83 -15.29
C THR A 34 6.67 -5.07 -13.79
N LEU A 35 6.20 -4.09 -13.00
CA LEU A 35 6.08 -4.22 -11.55
C LEU A 35 4.97 -5.21 -11.17
N ASP A 36 5.07 -5.77 -9.97
CA ASP A 36 4.03 -6.59 -9.35
C ASP A 36 2.71 -5.82 -9.26
N GLU A 37 1.58 -6.55 -9.29
CA GLU A 37 0.25 -5.94 -9.26
C GLU A 37 -0.08 -5.15 -7.99
N ALA A 38 0.73 -5.29 -6.95
CA ALA A 38 0.61 -4.51 -5.73
C ALA A 38 1.15 -3.07 -5.86
N TYR A 39 1.88 -2.76 -6.93
CA TYR A 39 2.57 -1.47 -7.09
C TYR A 39 2.09 -0.70 -8.31
N CYS A 40 2.16 0.62 -8.22
CA CYS A 40 1.93 1.53 -9.35
C CYS A 40 3.24 2.20 -9.75
N ASP A 41 3.33 2.56 -11.01
CA ASP A 41 4.45 3.30 -11.62
C ASP A 41 3.83 4.34 -12.57
N ARG A 42 3.36 5.46 -12.02
CA ARG A 42 2.62 6.48 -12.77
C ARG A 42 3.51 7.31 -13.70
N ASN A 43 4.77 7.47 -13.32
CA ASN A 43 5.77 8.23 -14.08
C ASN A 43 6.58 7.38 -15.06
N LEU A 44 6.39 6.06 -15.05
CA LEU A 44 7.03 5.08 -15.92
C LEU A 44 8.56 5.03 -15.77
N ASP A 45 9.08 5.24 -14.56
CA ASP A 45 10.52 5.18 -14.27
C ASP A 45 10.98 3.79 -13.80
N GLN A 46 10.07 2.82 -13.75
CA GLN A 46 10.28 1.44 -13.30
C GLN A 46 10.58 1.33 -11.78
N VAL A 47 10.25 2.36 -11.02
CA VAL A 47 10.30 2.38 -9.57
C VAL A 47 8.88 2.43 -9.03
N ALA A 48 8.57 1.62 -8.03
CA ALA A 48 7.25 1.65 -7.41
C ALA A 48 6.97 3.00 -6.75
N ASP A 49 5.85 3.60 -7.11
CA ASP A 49 5.38 4.83 -6.47
C ASP A 49 4.96 4.60 -5.02
N LEU A 50 5.06 5.63 -4.22
CA LEU A 50 4.45 5.64 -2.90
C LEU A 50 2.92 5.51 -3.00
N PRO A 51 2.27 4.81 -2.05
CA PRO A 51 0.82 4.81 -1.95
C PRO A 51 0.28 6.24 -1.87
N LEU A 52 -0.87 6.49 -2.49
CA LEU A 52 -1.49 7.82 -2.51
C LEU A 52 -1.99 8.25 -1.13
N ASP A 53 -2.55 7.32 -0.36
CA ASP A 53 -2.95 7.62 1.02
C ASP A 53 -1.72 7.47 1.94
N PRO A 54 -1.30 8.55 2.62
CA PRO A 54 -0.20 8.48 3.57
C PRO A 54 -0.37 7.45 4.69
N LYS A 55 -1.59 6.99 4.94
CA LYS A 55 -1.85 5.93 5.95
C LYS A 55 -1.33 4.56 5.52
N ASP A 56 -1.17 4.37 4.21
CA ASP A 56 -0.66 3.14 3.63
C ASP A 56 0.87 3.14 3.51
N TRP A 57 1.52 4.23 3.93
CA TRP A 57 2.97 4.32 3.90
C TRP A 57 3.59 3.46 4.98
N VAL A 58 4.52 2.62 4.58
CA VAL A 58 5.37 1.88 5.52
C VAL A 58 6.56 2.76 5.87
N ASP A 59 6.55 3.29 7.10
CA ASP A 59 7.58 4.21 7.60
C ASP A 59 8.19 3.68 8.92
N PRO A 60 9.02 2.61 8.86
CA PRO A 60 9.54 1.94 10.03
C PRO A 60 10.58 2.81 10.77
N LYS A 61 10.56 2.76 12.10
CA LYS A 61 11.57 3.44 12.94
C LYS A 61 12.94 2.76 12.87
N THR A 62 12.96 1.50 12.49
CA THR A 62 14.19 0.71 12.34
C THR A 62 14.18 0.08 10.96
N LEU A 63 15.25 0.31 10.21
CA LEU A 63 15.47 -0.32 8.91
C LEU A 63 16.27 -1.61 9.10
N ILE A 64 15.94 -2.62 8.32
CA ILE A 64 16.68 -3.88 8.30
C ILE A 64 17.56 -3.89 7.07
N PHE A 65 18.87 -4.08 7.30
CA PHE A 65 19.85 -4.30 6.24
C PHE A 65 20.18 -5.77 6.14
N THR A 66 20.00 -6.35 4.99
CA THR A 66 20.39 -7.72 4.67
C THR A 66 21.04 -7.78 3.30
N TYR A 67 21.82 -8.81 3.04
CA TYR A 67 22.42 -9.05 1.72
C TYR A 67 22.42 -10.55 1.41
N THR A 68 22.54 -10.86 0.12
CA THR A 68 22.69 -12.25 -0.34
C THR A 68 24.02 -12.84 0.14
N PRO A 69 24.02 -13.89 0.97
CA PRO A 69 25.24 -14.45 1.53
C PRO A 69 26.05 -15.16 0.44
N VAL A 70 27.34 -14.92 0.42
CA VAL A 70 28.32 -15.65 -0.41
C VAL A 70 29.13 -16.63 0.45
N GLU A 71 29.26 -16.31 1.74
CA GLU A 71 29.95 -17.09 2.77
C GLU A 71 29.15 -16.99 4.08
N ASP A 72 29.72 -17.50 5.18
CA ASP A 72 29.10 -17.41 6.50
C ASP A 72 28.74 -15.95 6.87
N PRO A 73 27.46 -15.63 7.05
CA PRO A 73 27.01 -14.26 7.33
C PRO A 73 27.62 -13.67 8.60
N ALA A 74 28.00 -14.49 9.58
CA ALA A 74 28.57 -14.03 10.84
C ALA A 74 29.94 -13.35 10.64
N VAL A 75 30.69 -13.77 9.61
CA VAL A 75 32.00 -13.17 9.27
C VAL A 75 31.83 -11.71 8.82
N TYR A 76 30.71 -11.39 8.20
CA TYR A 76 30.47 -10.07 7.59
C TYR A 76 29.87 -9.05 8.55
N ALA A 77 29.35 -9.45 9.70
CA ALA A 77 28.71 -8.53 10.65
C ALA A 77 29.62 -7.33 11.01
N ASN A 78 30.90 -7.58 11.27
CA ASN A 78 31.88 -6.53 11.57
C ASN A 78 32.30 -5.72 10.35
N ILE A 79 32.26 -6.32 9.16
CA ILE A 79 32.64 -5.65 7.91
C ILE A 79 31.54 -4.64 7.52
N TRP A 80 30.26 -4.98 7.73
CA TRP A 80 29.15 -4.10 7.46
C TRP A 80 28.95 -2.98 8.47
N LYS A 81 29.53 -3.09 9.67
CA LYS A 81 29.32 -2.12 10.74
C LYS A 81 29.59 -0.66 10.32
N PRO A 82 30.72 -0.30 9.68
CA PRO A 82 30.96 1.09 9.27
C PRO A 82 29.95 1.59 8.23
N PHE A 83 29.49 0.71 7.33
CA PHE A 83 28.47 1.04 6.34
C PHE A 83 27.13 1.29 7.03
N ILE A 84 26.73 0.45 7.98
CA ILE A 84 25.48 0.59 8.73
C ILE A 84 25.47 1.90 9.53
N GLU A 85 26.57 2.21 10.23
CA GLU A 85 26.71 3.47 10.96
C GLU A 85 26.62 4.70 10.04
N HIS A 86 27.20 4.62 8.84
CA HIS A 86 27.05 5.67 7.84
C HIS A 86 25.60 5.79 7.35
N LEU A 87 24.95 4.67 7.06
CA LEU A 87 23.56 4.64 6.62
C LEU A 87 22.63 5.21 7.70
N GLU A 88 22.78 4.83 8.97
CA GLU A 88 22.04 5.38 10.09
C GLU A 88 22.13 6.91 10.15
N SER A 89 23.36 7.44 9.98
CA SER A 89 23.59 8.88 10.00
C SER A 89 22.94 9.62 8.82
N TYR A 90 22.83 8.94 7.68
CA TYR A 90 22.24 9.52 6.47
C TYR A 90 20.72 9.51 6.49
N VAL A 91 20.10 8.41 6.94
CA VAL A 91 18.64 8.23 6.96
C VAL A 91 17.99 8.72 8.24
N ASP A 92 18.77 9.13 9.23
CA ASP A 92 18.32 9.55 10.58
C ASP A 92 17.42 8.49 11.25
N ARG A 93 17.80 7.22 11.10
CA ARG A 93 17.06 6.06 11.65
C ARG A 93 18.01 4.96 12.04
N LYS A 94 17.57 4.14 12.98
CA LYS A 94 18.29 2.94 13.35
C LYS A 94 18.33 1.96 12.18
N VAL A 95 19.51 1.40 11.89
CA VAL A 95 19.70 0.33 10.90
C VAL A 95 20.28 -0.90 11.59
N VAL A 96 19.66 -2.05 11.37
CA VAL A 96 20.07 -3.31 11.98
C VAL A 96 20.48 -4.30 10.89
N PHE A 97 21.66 -4.88 11.03
CA PHE A 97 22.07 -5.98 10.18
C PHE A 97 21.32 -7.26 10.55
N PHE A 98 20.64 -7.83 9.56
CA PHE A 98 19.93 -9.10 9.70
C PHE A 98 20.60 -10.15 8.81
N PRO A 99 21.40 -11.06 9.39
CA PRO A 99 22.07 -12.12 8.63
C PRO A 99 21.03 -13.15 8.15
N VAL A 100 21.17 -13.56 6.89
CA VAL A 100 20.40 -14.64 6.28
C VAL A 100 21.33 -15.70 5.73
N GLU A 101 20.90 -16.96 5.74
CA GLU A 101 21.74 -18.08 5.33
C GLU A 101 21.56 -18.50 3.87
N SER A 102 20.56 -17.91 3.18
CA SER A 102 20.26 -18.26 1.79
C SER A 102 19.44 -17.17 1.12
N ASN A 103 19.40 -17.19 -0.23
CA ASN A 103 18.53 -16.33 -1.02
C ASN A 103 17.05 -16.56 -0.68
N ALA A 104 16.66 -17.80 -0.41
CA ALA A 104 15.28 -18.11 -0.03
C ALA A 104 14.91 -17.47 1.33
N ALA A 105 15.82 -17.54 2.30
CA ALA A 105 15.64 -16.88 3.59
C ALA A 105 15.57 -15.35 3.47
N GLN A 106 16.36 -14.77 2.56
CA GLN A 106 16.32 -13.34 2.28
C GLN A 106 14.97 -12.91 1.68
N LEU A 107 14.45 -13.65 0.70
CA LEU A 107 13.14 -13.38 0.11
C LEU A 107 12.02 -13.50 1.14
N GLU A 108 12.11 -14.47 2.03
CA GLU A 108 11.11 -14.64 3.10
C GLU A 108 11.18 -13.51 4.12
N ALA A 109 12.38 -13.09 4.51
CA ALA A 109 12.57 -11.92 5.36
C ALA A 109 11.96 -10.65 4.74
N MET A 110 12.17 -10.42 3.45
CA MET A 110 11.58 -9.27 2.73
C MET A 110 10.05 -9.32 2.63
N ARG A 111 9.46 -10.52 2.56
CA ARG A 111 8.01 -10.70 2.53
C ARG A 111 7.35 -10.48 3.88
N SER A 112 8.04 -10.81 4.94
CA SER A 112 7.52 -10.69 6.31
C SER A 112 7.58 -9.26 6.87
N GLY A 113 8.33 -8.38 6.26
CA GLY A 113 8.47 -6.96 6.64
C GLY A 113 9.52 -6.75 7.72
#